data_9a5fed5d71ada1e125ffc3ab0c554cca
#
_entry.id   9a5fed5d71ada1e125ffc3ab0c554cca
#
_cell.length_a   1.000
_cell.length_b   1.000
_cell.length_c   1.000
_cell.angle_alpha   90.00
_cell.angle_beta   90.00
_cell.angle_gamma   90.00
#
_symmetry.space_group_name_H-M   'P 1'
#
loop_
_entity.id
_entity.type
_entity.pdbx_description
1 polymer ?
#
loop_
_entity_poly.entity_id
_entity_poly.type
_entity_poly.pdbx_seq_one_letter_code
_entity_poly.pdbx_strand_id
1 'polypeptide(L)'
;MPHGLNGIIVGSDAQIGTGVIIYHQVTIAGGNVVIGNNVELGAGAKILPNVRIGNNVHVGANCIVVEDIPDNATVVLQKPRIILKDLR
;
A
#
# COMPACT_ATOMS: atom_id res chain seq x y z
N MET A 1 17.85 -7.52 8.15
CA MET A 1 17.85 -6.26 8.54
C MET A 1 16.77 -5.84 9.41
N PRO A 2 16.87 -6.15 10.39
CA PRO A 2 15.82 -6.14 11.29
C PRO A 2 15.35 -4.82 11.74
N HIS A 3 16.22 -3.99 12.19
CA HIS A 3 15.61 -2.89 12.80
C HIS A 3 15.27 -1.79 11.88
N GLY A 4 15.73 -1.82 10.70
CA GLY A 4 15.37 -0.77 9.81
C GLY A 4 13.99 -0.92 9.25
N LEU A 5 13.35 -2.05 9.46
CA LEU A 5 12.08 -2.30 8.81
C LEU A 5 10.88 -1.95 9.64
N ASN A 6 11.03 -1.79 10.94
CA ASN A 6 9.93 -1.29 11.78
C ASN A 6 8.58 -1.92 11.47
N GLY A 7 8.54 -3.23 11.42
CA GLY A 7 7.30 -3.94 11.17
C GLY A 7 6.90 -4.06 9.72
N ILE A 8 7.77 -3.73 8.79
CA ILE A 8 7.50 -3.90 7.37
C ILE A 8 7.60 -5.39 7.02
N ILE A 9 6.59 -5.89 6.33
CA ILE A 9 6.54 -7.27 5.87
C ILE A 9 6.45 -7.25 4.36
N VAL A 10 7.38 -7.95 3.70
CA VAL A 10 7.40 -8.03 2.25
C VAL A 10 7.38 -9.48 1.85
N GLY A 11 6.44 -9.86 1.02
CA GLY A 11 6.34 -11.22 0.53
C GLY A 11 7.56 -11.58 -0.30
N SER A 12 7.95 -12.85 -0.25
CA SER A 12 9.20 -13.28 -0.85
C SER A 12 9.20 -13.18 -2.36
N ASP A 13 8.04 -13.23 -2.99
CA ASP A 13 7.94 -13.14 -4.43
C ASP A 13 7.46 -11.76 -4.91
N ALA A 14 7.44 -10.78 -4.06
CA ALA A 14 7.06 -9.43 -4.47
C ALA A 14 8.17 -8.83 -5.33
N GLN A 15 7.77 -8.15 -6.40
CA GLN A 15 8.70 -7.45 -7.26
C GLN A 15 8.55 -5.97 -7.02
N ILE A 16 9.62 -5.33 -6.63
CA ILE A 16 9.59 -3.92 -6.23
C ILE A 16 10.59 -3.16 -7.10
N GLY A 17 10.11 -2.12 -7.76
CA GLY A 17 10.95 -1.32 -8.62
C GLY A 17 11.94 -0.44 -7.85
N THR A 18 12.48 0.56 -8.54
CA THR A 18 13.46 1.46 -7.95
C THR A 18 12.79 2.71 -7.42
N GLY A 19 13.43 3.34 -6.45
CA GLY A 19 12.91 4.59 -5.90
C GLY A 19 11.66 4.42 -5.07
N VAL A 20 11.40 3.21 -4.59
CA VAL A 20 10.22 2.95 -3.78
C VAL A 20 10.51 3.35 -2.34
N ILE A 21 9.59 4.09 -1.75
CA ILE A 21 9.68 4.50 -0.37
C ILE A 21 8.61 3.74 0.41
N ILE A 22 9.05 3.01 1.42
CA ILE A 22 8.14 2.20 2.23
C ILE A 22 8.24 2.69 3.67
N TYR A 23 7.15 3.23 4.16
CA TYR A 23 7.10 3.68 5.53
C TYR A 23 6.89 2.49 6.46
N HIS A 24 6.86 2.75 7.76
CA HIS A 24 6.82 1.64 8.72
C HIS A 24 5.46 0.94 8.70
N GLN A 25 5.48 -0.31 9.12
CA GLN A 25 4.30 -1.16 9.28
C GLN A 25 3.53 -1.39 7.98
N VAL A 26 4.22 -1.32 6.85
CA VAL A 26 3.63 -1.65 5.56
C VAL A 26 3.69 -3.17 5.39
N THR A 27 2.62 -3.74 4.85
CA THR A 27 2.58 -5.16 4.52
C THR A 27 2.41 -5.32 3.02
N ILE A 28 3.36 -5.97 2.39
CA ILE A 28 3.26 -6.32 0.97
C ILE A 28 3.13 -7.83 0.91
N ALA A 29 1.97 -8.29 0.51
CA ALA A 29 1.71 -9.73 0.50
C ALA A 29 2.54 -10.42 -0.56
N GLY A 30 2.77 -11.72 -0.37
CA GLY A 30 3.26 -12.55 -1.44
C GLY A 30 2.15 -12.80 -2.44
N GLY A 31 2.42 -13.59 -3.48
CA GLY A 31 1.39 -13.92 -4.44
C GLY A 31 1.33 -12.94 -5.60
N ASN A 32 2.45 -12.73 -6.27
CA ASN A 32 2.51 -11.97 -7.52
C ASN A 32 2.24 -10.49 -7.38
N VAL A 33 2.69 -9.89 -6.29
CA VAL A 33 2.58 -8.44 -6.16
C VAL A 33 3.71 -7.80 -6.97
N VAL A 34 3.37 -6.80 -7.76
CA VAL A 34 4.35 -6.04 -8.54
C VAL A 34 4.17 -4.57 -8.23
N ILE A 35 5.25 -3.91 -7.83
CA ILE A 35 5.25 -2.49 -7.51
C ILE A 35 6.22 -1.81 -8.45
N GLY A 36 5.75 -0.80 -9.16
CA GLY A 36 6.56 -0.09 -10.12
C GLY A 36 7.61 0.80 -9.49
N ASN A 37 8.09 1.77 -10.25
CA ASN A 37 9.15 2.67 -9.81
C ASN A 37 8.56 3.91 -9.16
N ASN A 38 9.31 4.48 -8.24
CA ASN A 38 8.96 5.77 -7.60
C ASN A 38 7.59 5.72 -6.91
N VAL A 39 7.32 4.59 -6.26
CA VAL A 39 6.07 4.40 -5.54
C VAL A 39 6.31 4.72 -4.06
N GLU A 40 5.35 5.37 -3.46
CA GLU A 40 5.42 5.69 -2.04
C GLU A 40 4.29 4.96 -1.32
N LEU A 41 4.65 4.14 -0.35
CA LEU A 41 3.68 3.36 0.41
C LEU A 41 3.61 3.93 1.82
N GLY A 42 2.50 4.55 2.14
CA GLY A 42 2.33 5.20 3.43
C GLY A 42 2.28 4.20 4.58
N ALA A 43 2.49 4.72 5.79
CA ALA A 43 2.58 3.88 6.97
C ALA A 43 1.32 3.05 7.15
N GLY A 44 1.50 1.78 7.44
CA GLY A 44 0.38 0.87 7.68
C GLY A 44 -0.36 0.40 6.44
N ALA A 45 0.07 0.82 5.24
CA ALA A 45 -0.60 0.39 4.02
C ALA A 45 -0.44 -1.12 3.83
N LYS A 46 -1.43 -1.73 3.22
CA LYS A 46 -1.43 -3.17 2.96
C LYS A 46 -1.71 -3.42 1.50
N ILE A 47 -0.84 -4.19 0.87
CA ILE A 47 -0.96 -4.53 -0.53
C ILE A 47 -1.30 -6.01 -0.61
N LEU A 48 -2.46 -6.33 -1.16
CA LEU A 48 -2.95 -7.70 -1.18
C LEU A 48 -2.37 -8.49 -2.35
N PRO A 49 -2.52 -9.81 -2.35
CA PRO A 49 -1.95 -10.62 -3.42
C PRO A 49 -2.50 -10.27 -4.80
N ASN A 50 -1.69 -10.51 -5.82
CA ASN A 50 -2.07 -10.33 -7.22
C ASN A 50 -2.36 -8.89 -7.60
N VAL A 51 -1.78 -7.94 -6.87
CA VAL A 51 -1.97 -6.52 -7.15
C VAL A 51 -0.75 -6.00 -7.91
N ARG A 52 -1.00 -5.19 -8.93
CA ARG A 52 0.05 -4.47 -9.63
C ARG A 52 -0.11 -2.99 -9.38
N ILE A 53 0.94 -2.37 -8.93
CA ILE A 53 0.96 -0.92 -8.70
C ILE A 53 1.89 -0.32 -9.74
N GLY A 54 1.37 0.63 -10.51
CA GLY A 54 2.14 1.27 -11.56
C GLY A 54 3.24 2.17 -11.03
N ASN A 55 3.78 3.01 -11.92
CA ASN A 55 4.86 3.92 -11.55
C ASN A 55 4.31 5.21 -10.99
N ASN A 56 5.10 5.86 -10.14
CA ASN A 56 4.75 7.17 -9.59
C ASN A 56 3.42 7.18 -8.84
N VAL A 57 3.16 6.11 -8.12
CA VAL A 57 1.91 5.96 -7.36
C VAL A 57 2.18 6.31 -5.91
N HIS A 58 1.25 7.03 -5.31
CA HIS A 58 1.28 7.31 -3.88
C HIS A 58 0.14 6.56 -3.21
N VAL A 59 0.48 5.73 -2.25
CA VAL A 59 -0.52 5.03 -1.45
C VAL A 59 -0.53 5.65 -0.07
N GLY A 60 -1.67 6.17 0.33
CA GLY A 60 -1.79 6.85 1.62
C GLY A 60 -1.67 5.89 2.78
N ALA A 61 -1.50 6.46 3.98
CA ALA A 61 -1.34 5.66 5.19
C ALA A 61 -2.60 4.84 5.45
N ASN A 62 -2.40 3.62 5.89
CA ASN A 62 -3.45 2.68 6.28
C ASN A 62 -4.39 2.28 5.15
N CYS A 63 -4.04 2.57 3.91
CA CYS A 63 -4.85 2.13 2.77
C CYS A 63 -4.66 0.64 2.54
N ILE A 64 -5.72 -0.02 2.12
CA ILE A 64 -5.65 -1.41 1.73
C ILE A 64 -5.87 -1.47 0.23
N VAL A 65 -4.85 -1.90 -0.50
CA VAL A 65 -4.89 -1.94 -1.95
C VAL A 65 -5.32 -3.34 -2.37
N VAL A 66 -6.49 -3.43 -2.97
CA VAL A 66 -7.08 -4.71 -3.35
C VAL A 66 -7.17 -4.90 -4.85
N GLU A 67 -6.82 -3.90 -5.63
CA GLU A 67 -6.91 -3.97 -7.09
C GLU A 67 -5.74 -3.23 -7.70
N ASP A 68 -5.54 -3.43 -8.99
CA ASP A 68 -4.43 -2.82 -9.68
C ASP A 68 -4.56 -1.31 -9.69
N ILE A 69 -3.43 -0.64 -9.56
CA ILE A 69 -3.38 0.82 -9.52
C ILE A 69 -2.59 1.30 -10.72
N PRO A 70 -3.18 2.16 -11.56
CA PRO A 70 -2.47 2.65 -12.73
C PRO A 70 -1.38 3.64 -12.37
N ASP A 71 -0.53 3.94 -13.36
CA ASP A 71 0.55 4.91 -13.18
C ASP A 71 0.00 6.27 -12.75
N ASN A 72 0.78 6.96 -11.97
CA ASN A 72 0.52 8.34 -11.56
C ASN A 72 -0.75 8.52 -10.75
N ALA A 73 -1.22 7.46 -10.12
CA ALA A 73 -2.42 7.53 -9.29
C ALA A 73 -2.07 7.78 -7.85
N THR A 74 -3.04 8.28 -7.10
CA THR A 74 -2.91 8.44 -5.66
C THR A 74 -4.07 7.70 -5.01
N VAL A 75 -3.71 6.79 -4.12
CA VAL A 75 -4.70 6.02 -3.36
C VAL A 75 -4.86 6.68 -2.01
N VAL A 76 -6.08 7.03 -1.67
CA VAL A 76 -6.34 7.69 -0.40
C VAL A 76 -7.31 6.86 0.41
N LEU A 77 -7.13 6.93 1.73
CA LEU A 77 -8.04 6.28 2.63
C LEU A 77 -9.28 7.13 2.76
N GLN A 78 -10.41 6.57 2.40
CA GLN A 78 -11.64 7.29 2.57
C GLN A 78 -11.95 7.40 4.04
N LYS A 79 -12.40 8.57 4.43
CA LYS A 79 -12.88 8.71 5.78
C LYS A 79 -14.06 7.78 6.01
N PRO A 80 -14.13 7.16 7.15
CA PRO A 80 -15.31 6.34 7.46
C PRO A 80 -16.54 7.21 7.37
N ARG A 81 -17.58 6.67 6.75
CA ARG A 81 -18.84 7.37 6.75
C ARG A 81 -19.47 7.18 8.11
N ILE A 82 -19.76 8.27 8.75
CA ILE A 82 -20.43 8.23 10.04
C ILE A 82 -21.91 8.42 9.76
N ILE A 83 -22.65 7.37 9.96
CA ILE A 83 -24.08 7.45 9.78
C ILE A 83 -24.70 7.68 11.14
N LEU A 84 -25.14 8.88 11.33
CA LEU A 84 -25.75 9.22 12.61
C LEU A 84 -27.20 8.80 12.57
N LYS A 85 -27.51 7.84 13.37
CA LYS A 85 -28.89 7.47 13.47
C LYS A 85 -29.66 8.54 14.13
N ASP A 86 -30.80 8.74 13.59
CA ASP A 86 -31.68 9.69 14.18
C ASP A 86 -32.33 9.04 15.35
N LEU A 87 -31.94 9.46 16.48
CA LEU A 87 -32.40 8.80 17.69
C LEU A 87 -33.64 9.39 18.28
N ARG A 88 -34.28 10.09 17.52
CA ARG A 88 -35.46 10.70 18.03
C ARG A 88 -36.45 9.89 18.45
#